data_65d64a0ec71026a032cefeb57820518a
#
_entry.id   65d64a0ec71026a032cefeb57820518a
#
_cell.length_a   1.000
_cell.length_b   1.000
_cell.length_c   1.000
_cell.angle_alpha   90.00
_cell.angle_beta   90.00
_cell.angle_gamma   90.00
#
_symmetry.space_group_name_H-M   'P 1'
#
loop_
_entity.id
_entity.type
_entity.pdbx_description
1 polymer ?
#
loop_
_entity_poly.entity_id
_entity_poly.type
_entity_poly.pdbx_seq_one_letter_code
_entity_poly.pdbx_strand_id
1 'polypeptide(L)'
;MRTDLEAFETAIGHVFRNRDFLIRALTHTSHAYEKSQPPSQDNEQLEFLGDAILGFLVSESLVSRYPGYHEGRLSILKNYLVSASHLHEVAQKVGLGEFLLLGRGEELSGGRVKKGLLADAVEALIAAIHLDAGIDEARQFVVRHILGAEQELGESIDSPFTNFKGALQEIARSLNLPSPRYTVVQELGPAHARRFTVEVAIGSDLAAQADGDSKKSAGQTAAQMVFRRLMEHAE
;
A
#
# COMPACT_ATOMS: atom_id res chain seq x y z
N MET A 1 -11.20 3.92 -20.60
CA MET A 1 -10.63 2.58 -20.40
C MET A 1 -9.46 2.41 -21.34
N ARG A 2 -8.26 2.21 -20.81
CA ARG A 2 -7.10 1.84 -21.64
C ARG A 2 -7.23 0.37 -22.04
N THR A 3 -7.07 0.08 -23.33
CA THR A 3 -7.14 -1.29 -23.87
C THR A 3 -5.76 -1.86 -24.20
N ASP A 4 -4.72 -1.06 -23.99
CA ASP A 4 -3.34 -1.43 -24.26
C ASP A 4 -2.76 -2.22 -23.08
N LEU A 5 -3.04 -3.52 -23.04
CA LEU A 5 -2.51 -4.40 -21.99
C LEU A 5 -0.98 -4.54 -22.06
N GLU A 6 -0.34 -4.31 -23.22
CA GLU A 6 1.12 -4.38 -23.36
C GLU A 6 1.79 -3.24 -22.59
N ALA A 7 1.20 -2.04 -22.63
CA ALA A 7 1.67 -0.92 -21.82
C ALA A 7 1.53 -1.23 -20.31
N PHE A 8 0.46 -1.92 -19.90
CA PHE A 8 0.28 -2.31 -18.50
C PHE A 8 1.26 -3.41 -18.09
N GLU A 9 1.44 -4.46 -18.90
CA GLU A 9 2.45 -5.50 -18.69
C GLU A 9 3.85 -4.90 -18.53
N THR A 10 4.18 -3.88 -19.34
CA THR A 10 5.45 -3.14 -19.19
C THR A 10 5.53 -2.38 -17.86
N ALA A 11 4.46 -1.70 -17.44
CA ALA A 11 4.43 -0.94 -16.18
C ALA A 11 4.58 -1.82 -14.93
N ILE A 12 3.98 -3.01 -14.94
CA ILE A 12 4.08 -3.98 -13.85
C ILE A 12 5.36 -4.82 -13.92
N GLY A 13 6.06 -4.83 -15.08
CA GLY A 13 7.29 -5.58 -15.33
C GLY A 13 7.08 -7.09 -15.48
N HIS A 14 5.88 -7.51 -15.92
CA HIS A 14 5.55 -8.92 -16.19
C HIS A 14 4.72 -9.03 -17.47
N VAL A 15 5.15 -9.91 -18.39
CA VAL A 15 4.44 -10.24 -19.63
C VAL A 15 3.77 -11.59 -19.45
N PHE A 16 2.44 -11.62 -19.48
CA PHE A 16 1.66 -12.83 -19.25
C PHE A 16 1.77 -13.82 -20.42
N ARG A 17 2.05 -15.07 -20.10
CA ARG A 17 1.98 -16.21 -21.04
C ARG A 17 0.52 -16.52 -21.38
N ASN A 18 -0.35 -16.46 -20.36
CA ASN A 18 -1.80 -16.56 -20.52
C ASN A 18 -2.46 -15.27 -20.01
N ARG A 19 -2.86 -14.40 -20.93
CA ARG A 19 -3.51 -13.12 -20.62
C ARG A 19 -4.88 -13.27 -19.95
N ASP A 20 -5.49 -14.44 -19.95
CA ASP A 20 -6.75 -14.67 -19.24
C ASP A 20 -6.61 -14.45 -17.74
N PHE A 21 -5.44 -14.78 -17.14
CA PHE A 21 -5.16 -14.47 -15.76
C PHE A 21 -5.15 -12.96 -15.48
N LEU A 22 -4.51 -12.18 -16.37
CA LEU A 22 -4.49 -10.72 -16.26
C LEU A 22 -5.90 -10.13 -16.41
N ILE A 23 -6.64 -10.54 -17.45
CA ILE A 23 -8.00 -10.05 -17.70
C ILE A 23 -8.89 -10.36 -16.50
N ARG A 24 -8.78 -11.56 -15.93
CA ARG A 24 -9.54 -11.96 -14.76
C ARG A 24 -9.16 -11.10 -13.54
N ALA A 25 -7.89 -10.86 -13.27
CA ALA A 25 -7.44 -10.00 -12.16
C ALA A 25 -7.96 -8.56 -12.30
N LEU A 26 -8.14 -8.07 -13.52
CA LEU A 26 -8.67 -6.74 -13.80
C LEU A 26 -10.21 -6.69 -13.83
N THR A 27 -10.91 -7.82 -13.76
CA THR A 27 -12.38 -7.91 -13.85
C THR A 27 -13.01 -7.83 -12.47
N HIS A 28 -13.64 -6.71 -12.17
CA HIS A 28 -14.42 -6.54 -10.94
C HIS A 28 -15.76 -7.28 -11.02
N THR A 29 -16.29 -7.74 -9.89
CA THR A 29 -17.57 -8.45 -9.78
C THR A 29 -18.72 -7.74 -10.45
N SER A 30 -18.78 -6.41 -10.38
CA SER A 30 -19.83 -5.62 -11.06
C SER A 30 -19.83 -5.79 -12.58
N HIS A 31 -18.66 -5.94 -13.19
CA HIS A 31 -18.54 -6.18 -14.63
C HIS A 31 -18.99 -7.60 -14.99
N ALA A 32 -18.50 -8.58 -14.24
CA ALA A 32 -18.89 -9.99 -14.44
C ALA A 32 -20.41 -10.16 -14.30
N TYR A 33 -21.02 -9.52 -13.29
CA TYR A 33 -22.47 -9.54 -13.06
C TYR A 33 -23.24 -8.95 -14.25
N GLU A 34 -22.87 -7.77 -14.75
CA GLU A 34 -23.53 -7.12 -15.89
C GLU A 34 -23.41 -7.94 -17.18
N LYS A 35 -22.32 -8.71 -17.33
CA LYS A 35 -22.07 -9.58 -18.46
C LYS A 35 -22.66 -10.98 -18.29
N SER A 36 -23.35 -11.25 -17.19
CA SER A 36 -23.87 -12.59 -16.85
C SER A 36 -22.77 -13.67 -16.90
N GLN A 37 -21.55 -13.29 -16.53
CA GLN A 37 -20.42 -14.21 -16.40
C GLN A 37 -20.51 -15.01 -15.11
N PRO A 38 -19.98 -16.25 -15.07
CA PRO A 38 -19.91 -17.00 -13.82
C PRO A 38 -18.96 -16.31 -12.80
N PRO A 39 -19.16 -16.51 -11.48
CA PRO A 39 -18.32 -15.91 -10.44
C PRO A 39 -16.83 -16.23 -10.58
N SER A 40 -16.47 -17.31 -11.25
CA SER A 40 -15.08 -17.67 -11.53
C SER A 40 -14.37 -16.77 -12.56
N GLN A 41 -15.06 -15.82 -13.16
CA GLN A 41 -14.52 -14.92 -14.18
C GLN A 41 -14.20 -13.52 -13.63
N ASP A 42 -14.50 -13.25 -12.36
CA ASP A 42 -14.08 -12.04 -11.68
C ASP A 42 -12.79 -12.23 -10.85
N ASN A 43 -12.38 -11.18 -10.16
CA ASN A 43 -11.12 -11.15 -9.43
C ASN A 43 -11.21 -11.65 -7.96
N GLU A 44 -12.39 -11.92 -7.40
CA GLU A 44 -12.53 -12.27 -5.97
C GLU A 44 -11.70 -13.48 -5.54
N GLN A 45 -11.71 -14.56 -6.35
CA GLN A 45 -10.90 -15.74 -6.01
C GLN A 45 -9.39 -15.47 -6.15
N LEU A 46 -9.01 -14.58 -7.07
CA LEU A 46 -7.60 -14.18 -7.22
C LEU A 46 -7.17 -13.25 -6.09
N GLU A 47 -8.02 -12.34 -5.64
CA GLU A 47 -7.83 -11.51 -4.45
C GLU A 47 -7.57 -12.40 -3.22
N PHE A 48 -8.47 -13.37 -2.96
CA PHE A 48 -8.31 -14.32 -1.85
C PHE A 48 -6.95 -15.05 -1.87
N LEU A 49 -6.53 -15.53 -3.04
CA LEU A 49 -5.23 -16.19 -3.20
C LEU A 49 -4.08 -15.18 -3.09
N GLY A 50 -4.25 -14.00 -3.64
CA GLY A 50 -3.25 -12.93 -3.67
C GLY A 50 -2.92 -12.38 -2.30
N ASP A 51 -3.91 -12.17 -1.42
CA ASP A 51 -3.70 -11.80 -0.02
C ASP A 51 -2.79 -12.80 0.69
N ALA A 52 -3.06 -14.10 0.56
CA ALA A 52 -2.22 -15.14 1.16
C ALA A 52 -0.78 -15.14 0.61
N ILE A 53 -0.61 -14.99 -0.70
CA ILE A 53 0.71 -14.91 -1.35
C ILE A 53 1.45 -13.65 -0.91
N LEU A 54 0.79 -12.49 -0.93
CA LEU A 54 1.35 -11.21 -0.50
C LEU A 54 1.80 -11.30 0.97
N GLY A 55 0.93 -11.80 1.85
CA GLY A 55 1.23 -11.98 3.27
C GLY A 55 2.46 -12.88 3.50
N PHE A 56 2.59 -13.96 2.74
CA PHE A 56 3.75 -14.85 2.78
C PHE A 56 5.03 -14.16 2.30
N LEU A 57 5.01 -13.57 1.10
CA LEU A 57 6.19 -12.95 0.48
C LEU A 57 6.72 -11.76 1.27
N VAL A 58 5.82 -10.93 1.83
CA VAL A 58 6.19 -9.83 2.70
C VAL A 58 6.81 -10.36 3.99
N SER A 59 6.20 -11.36 4.65
CA SER A 59 6.73 -11.93 5.89
C SER A 59 8.11 -12.54 5.70
N GLU A 60 8.32 -13.32 4.63
CA GLU A 60 9.60 -13.93 4.28
C GLU A 60 10.68 -12.86 4.05
N SER A 61 10.35 -11.81 3.29
CA SER A 61 11.26 -10.70 3.04
C SER A 61 11.63 -9.95 4.33
N LEU A 62 10.68 -9.69 5.21
CA LEU A 62 10.93 -9.00 6.47
C LEU A 62 11.82 -9.82 7.40
N VAL A 63 11.58 -11.13 7.55
CA VAL A 63 12.43 -12.02 8.36
C VAL A 63 13.86 -12.06 7.81
N SER A 64 14.02 -12.13 6.50
CA SER A 64 15.34 -12.13 5.87
C SER A 64 16.09 -10.81 6.04
N ARG A 65 15.39 -9.68 5.94
CA ARG A 65 16.00 -8.33 6.00
C ARG A 65 16.28 -7.86 7.42
N TYR A 66 15.47 -8.29 8.38
CA TYR A 66 15.53 -7.81 9.76
C TYR A 66 15.68 -8.98 10.77
N PRO A 67 16.79 -9.75 10.69
CA PRO A 67 16.97 -10.95 11.52
C PRO A 67 17.05 -10.66 13.03
N GLY A 68 17.31 -9.39 13.39
CA GLY A 68 17.35 -8.94 14.81
C GLY A 68 16.02 -8.38 15.32
N TYR A 69 14.95 -8.36 14.50
CA TYR A 69 13.67 -7.84 14.97
C TYR A 69 12.82 -8.92 15.61
N HIS A 70 12.18 -8.58 16.73
CA HIS A 70 11.15 -9.40 17.34
C HIS A 70 9.86 -9.41 16.49
N GLU A 71 9.03 -10.43 16.70
CA GLU A 71 7.80 -10.67 15.96
C GLU A 71 6.89 -9.43 15.93
N GLY A 72 6.74 -8.72 17.06
CA GLY A 72 5.90 -7.52 17.13
C GLY A 72 6.29 -6.44 16.12
N ARG A 73 7.59 -6.18 15.95
CA ARG A 73 8.10 -5.22 14.96
C ARG A 73 7.85 -5.69 13.53
N LEU A 74 8.07 -6.98 13.26
CA LEU A 74 7.82 -7.56 11.93
C LEU A 74 6.33 -7.50 11.58
N SER A 75 5.46 -7.77 12.53
CA SER A 75 4.00 -7.68 12.37
C SER A 75 3.52 -6.26 12.07
N ILE A 76 4.10 -5.25 12.74
CA ILE A 76 3.82 -3.83 12.45
C ILE A 76 4.18 -3.49 11.00
N LEU A 77 5.40 -3.85 10.56
CA LEU A 77 5.86 -3.59 9.20
C LEU A 77 5.00 -4.34 8.16
N LYS A 78 4.69 -5.61 8.41
CA LYS A 78 3.82 -6.40 7.55
C LYS A 78 2.45 -5.74 7.41
N ASN A 79 1.79 -5.42 8.53
CA ASN A 79 0.44 -4.83 8.52
C ASN A 79 0.37 -3.54 7.69
N TYR A 80 1.41 -2.73 7.73
CA TYR A 80 1.51 -1.56 6.86
C TYR A 80 1.63 -1.96 5.38
N LEU A 81 2.59 -2.82 5.04
CA LEU A 81 2.92 -3.18 3.66
C LEU A 81 1.78 -3.90 2.93
N VAL A 82 0.96 -4.67 3.66
CA VAL A 82 -0.23 -5.35 3.10
C VAL A 82 -1.51 -4.53 3.26
N SER A 83 -1.44 -3.30 3.82
CA SER A 83 -2.64 -2.50 4.04
C SER A 83 -3.26 -2.01 2.73
N ALA A 84 -4.59 -1.89 2.72
CA ALA A 84 -5.31 -1.31 1.58
C ALA A 84 -4.83 0.11 1.22
N SER A 85 -4.28 0.88 2.18
CA SER A 85 -3.70 2.20 1.93
C SER A 85 -2.44 2.11 1.10
N HIS A 86 -1.53 1.21 1.46
CA HIS A 86 -0.27 1.02 0.75
C HIS A 86 -0.50 0.39 -0.62
N LEU A 87 -1.35 -0.64 -0.72
CA LEU A 87 -1.70 -1.26 -1.99
C LEU A 87 -2.39 -0.30 -2.96
N HIS A 88 -3.22 0.62 -2.45
CA HIS A 88 -3.79 1.69 -3.26
C HIS A 88 -2.71 2.62 -3.85
N GLU A 89 -1.69 3.01 -3.07
CA GLU A 89 -0.56 3.81 -3.58
C GLU A 89 0.21 3.04 -4.67
N VAL A 90 0.41 1.73 -4.49
CA VAL A 90 1.01 0.85 -5.51
C VAL A 90 0.17 0.82 -6.78
N ALA A 91 -1.14 0.60 -6.65
CA ALA A 91 -2.07 0.60 -7.77
C ALA A 91 -2.03 1.91 -8.57
N GLN A 92 -1.96 3.04 -7.88
CA GLN A 92 -1.83 4.36 -8.52
C GLN A 92 -0.51 4.52 -9.29
N LYS A 93 0.61 4.07 -8.70
CA LYS A 93 1.94 4.14 -9.35
C LYS A 93 2.00 3.36 -10.66
N VAL A 94 1.36 2.19 -10.72
CA VAL A 94 1.32 1.37 -11.94
C VAL A 94 0.15 1.68 -12.87
N GLY A 95 -0.72 2.65 -12.50
CA GLY A 95 -1.87 3.07 -13.29
C GLY A 95 -2.98 2.01 -13.41
N LEU A 96 -3.06 1.06 -12.45
CA LEU A 96 -3.95 -0.10 -12.52
C LEU A 96 -5.42 0.28 -12.71
N GLY A 97 -5.88 1.36 -12.07
CA GLY A 97 -7.28 1.81 -12.18
C GLY A 97 -7.75 2.11 -13.61
N GLU A 98 -6.84 2.48 -14.52
CA GLU A 98 -7.19 2.75 -15.93
C GLU A 98 -7.58 1.47 -16.70
N PHE A 99 -7.10 0.31 -16.22
CA PHE A 99 -7.29 -0.99 -16.88
C PHE A 99 -8.43 -1.81 -16.29
N LEU A 100 -8.98 -1.43 -15.12
CA LEU A 100 -10.07 -2.16 -14.47
C LEU A 100 -11.30 -2.28 -15.39
N LEU A 101 -11.87 -3.47 -15.42
CA LEU A 101 -13.15 -3.77 -16.04
C LEU A 101 -14.24 -3.65 -14.98
N LEU A 102 -15.00 -2.56 -15.05
CA LEU A 102 -16.04 -2.21 -14.10
C LEU A 102 -17.42 -2.28 -14.76
N GLY A 103 -18.44 -2.64 -14.00
CA GLY A 103 -19.83 -2.44 -14.40
C GLY A 103 -20.17 -0.95 -14.44
N ARG A 104 -21.21 -0.59 -15.20
CA ARG A 104 -21.61 0.81 -15.41
C ARG A 104 -21.89 1.56 -14.11
N GLY A 105 -22.55 0.91 -13.15
CA GLY A 105 -22.84 1.52 -11.84
C GLY A 105 -21.57 1.83 -11.05
N GLU A 106 -20.62 0.90 -11.04
CA GLU A 106 -19.34 1.06 -10.33
C GLU A 106 -18.46 2.11 -11.03
N GLU A 107 -18.43 2.14 -12.35
CA GLU A 107 -17.75 3.17 -13.14
C GLU A 107 -18.26 4.57 -12.81
N LEU A 108 -19.60 4.76 -12.82
CA LEU A 108 -20.23 6.06 -12.51
C LEU A 108 -20.00 6.52 -11.07
N SER A 109 -19.81 5.59 -10.13
CA SER A 109 -19.52 5.91 -8.73
C SER A 109 -18.03 6.16 -8.45
N GLY A 110 -17.20 6.22 -9.50
CA GLY A 110 -15.76 6.49 -9.39
C GLY A 110 -14.95 5.26 -8.95
N GLY A 111 -15.37 4.05 -9.28
CA GLY A 111 -14.73 2.79 -8.89
C GLY A 111 -13.23 2.74 -9.20
N ARG A 112 -12.79 3.35 -10.32
CA ARG A 112 -11.38 3.37 -10.76
C ARG A 112 -10.41 4.00 -9.78
N VAL A 113 -10.88 4.79 -8.83
CA VAL A 113 -10.05 5.47 -7.81
C VAL A 113 -10.43 5.06 -6.39
N LYS A 114 -11.38 4.13 -6.23
CA LYS A 114 -11.77 3.62 -4.90
C LYS A 114 -10.64 2.79 -4.30
N LYS A 115 -10.26 3.15 -3.09
CA LYS A 115 -9.15 2.57 -2.35
C LYS A 115 -9.26 1.04 -2.22
N GLY A 116 -10.40 0.52 -1.77
CA GLY A 116 -10.63 -0.92 -1.62
C GLY A 116 -10.48 -1.66 -2.94
N LEU A 117 -11.23 -1.24 -3.97
CA LEU A 117 -11.20 -1.85 -5.31
C LEU A 117 -9.79 -1.95 -5.90
N LEU A 118 -8.98 -0.90 -5.71
CA LEU A 118 -7.62 -0.87 -6.21
C LEU A 118 -6.69 -1.78 -5.41
N ALA A 119 -6.88 -1.88 -4.09
CA ALA A 119 -6.12 -2.79 -3.24
C ALA A 119 -6.43 -4.25 -3.60
N ASP A 120 -7.70 -4.60 -3.67
CA ASP A 120 -8.18 -5.95 -4.04
C ASP A 120 -7.66 -6.38 -5.42
N ALA A 121 -7.63 -5.44 -6.37
CA ALA A 121 -7.08 -5.70 -7.71
C ALA A 121 -5.55 -5.88 -7.72
N VAL A 122 -4.80 -5.25 -6.81
CA VAL A 122 -3.35 -5.52 -6.65
C VAL A 122 -3.12 -6.93 -6.12
N GLU A 123 -3.90 -7.36 -5.14
CA GLU A 123 -3.83 -8.73 -4.62
C GLU A 123 -4.18 -9.74 -5.72
N ALA A 124 -5.27 -9.50 -6.45
CA ALA A 124 -5.66 -10.34 -7.59
C ALA A 124 -4.56 -10.41 -8.67
N LEU A 125 -3.86 -9.31 -8.91
CA LEU A 125 -2.74 -9.25 -9.86
C LEU A 125 -1.55 -10.11 -9.39
N ILE A 126 -1.23 -10.09 -8.10
CA ILE A 126 -0.17 -10.94 -7.52
C ILE A 126 -0.51 -12.42 -7.72
N ALA A 127 -1.77 -12.82 -7.47
CA ALA A 127 -2.22 -14.18 -7.73
C ALA A 127 -2.15 -14.54 -9.21
N ALA A 128 -2.55 -13.64 -10.10
CA ALA A 128 -2.49 -13.84 -11.55
C ALA A 128 -1.05 -14.08 -12.03
N ILE A 129 -0.09 -13.28 -11.56
CA ILE A 129 1.35 -13.46 -11.87
C ILE A 129 1.83 -14.82 -11.34
N HIS A 130 1.44 -15.17 -10.10
CA HIS A 130 1.81 -16.46 -9.52
C HIS A 130 1.27 -17.64 -10.36
N LEU A 131 0.02 -17.61 -10.77
CA LEU A 131 -0.60 -18.68 -11.56
C LEU A 131 -0.03 -18.77 -12.98
N ASP A 132 0.43 -17.66 -13.54
CA ASP A 132 1.02 -17.60 -14.88
C ASP A 132 2.48 -18.07 -14.90
N ALA A 133 3.28 -17.64 -13.93
CA ALA A 133 4.74 -17.76 -13.97
C ALA A 133 5.40 -18.28 -12.67
N GLY A 134 4.62 -18.54 -11.63
CA GLY A 134 5.09 -19.11 -10.37
C GLY A 134 5.45 -18.08 -9.31
N ILE A 135 5.85 -18.58 -8.14
CA ILE A 135 6.05 -17.75 -6.93
C ILE A 135 7.22 -16.75 -7.07
N ASP A 136 8.24 -17.09 -7.84
CA ASP A 136 9.43 -16.23 -7.98
C ASP A 136 9.13 -14.98 -8.79
N GLU A 137 8.27 -15.05 -9.80
CA GLU A 137 7.82 -13.88 -10.55
C GLU A 137 6.89 -13.01 -9.69
N ALA A 138 5.98 -13.61 -8.92
CA ALA A 138 5.18 -12.88 -7.94
C ALA A 138 6.07 -12.18 -6.89
N ARG A 139 7.14 -12.84 -6.44
CA ARG A 139 8.13 -12.25 -5.54
C ARG A 139 8.82 -11.02 -6.14
N GLN A 140 9.22 -11.10 -7.41
CA GLN A 140 9.84 -9.95 -8.09
C GLN A 140 8.89 -8.75 -8.16
N PHE A 141 7.60 -8.99 -8.44
CA PHE A 141 6.57 -7.95 -8.41
C PHE A 141 6.43 -7.33 -7.02
N VAL A 142 6.30 -8.15 -5.97
CA VAL A 142 6.17 -7.69 -4.58
C VAL A 142 7.41 -6.89 -4.15
N VAL A 143 8.61 -7.37 -4.45
CA VAL A 143 9.85 -6.65 -4.11
C VAL A 143 9.92 -5.30 -4.82
N ARG A 144 9.61 -5.27 -6.11
CA ARG A 144 9.70 -4.05 -6.93
C ARG A 144 8.67 -2.99 -6.56
N HIS A 145 7.42 -3.38 -6.35
CA HIS A 145 6.31 -2.43 -6.27
C HIS A 145 5.79 -2.22 -4.84
N ILE A 146 5.90 -3.21 -3.96
CA ILE A 146 5.34 -3.15 -2.61
C ILE A 146 6.43 -2.88 -1.57
N LEU A 147 7.57 -3.59 -1.65
CA LEU A 147 8.66 -3.39 -0.69
C LEU A 147 9.58 -2.21 -1.04
N GLY A 148 9.49 -1.68 -2.26
CA GLY A 148 10.39 -0.64 -2.79
C GLY A 148 11.72 -1.22 -3.30
N ALA A 149 12.39 -0.49 -4.20
CA ALA A 149 13.66 -0.91 -4.77
C ALA A 149 14.72 -1.05 -3.66
N GLU A 150 15.59 -2.05 -3.75
CA GLU A 150 16.62 -2.40 -2.75
C GLU A 150 17.53 -1.23 -2.34
N GLN A 151 17.62 -0.19 -3.16
CA GLN A 151 18.46 0.98 -2.92
C GLN A 151 17.88 1.99 -1.92
N GLU A 152 16.59 1.95 -1.61
CA GLU A 152 15.95 2.86 -0.65
C GLU A 152 15.86 2.29 0.77
N LEU A 153 16.09 0.98 0.93
CA LEU A 153 16.10 0.30 2.22
C LEU A 153 17.51 0.32 2.83
N GLY A 154 18.09 1.52 2.97
CA GLY A 154 19.29 1.73 3.77
C GLY A 154 19.08 1.26 5.22
N GLU A 155 20.15 1.12 5.98
CA GLU A 155 20.25 0.57 7.35
C GLU A 155 19.30 1.20 8.41
N SER A 156 18.33 2.01 8.02
CA SER A 156 17.41 2.71 8.92
C SER A 156 15.97 2.23 8.72
N ILE A 157 15.28 2.03 9.83
CA ILE A 157 13.84 1.75 9.97
C ILE A 157 12.96 2.71 9.15
N ASP A 158 13.54 3.81 8.67
CA ASP A 158 12.86 4.92 8.01
C ASP A 158 12.64 4.73 6.51
N SER A 159 13.27 3.73 5.91
CA SER A 159 13.40 3.63 4.46
C SER A 159 12.16 3.13 3.69
N PRO A 160 11.30 2.21 4.18
CA PRO A 160 10.16 1.77 3.38
C PRO A 160 8.98 2.75 3.38
N PHE A 161 9.02 3.80 4.21
CA PHE A 161 7.88 4.68 4.40
C PHE A 161 8.10 6.06 3.78
N THR A 162 7.45 6.32 2.67
CA THR A 162 7.32 7.69 2.13
C THR A 162 6.13 8.44 2.74
N ASN A 163 5.17 7.70 3.33
CA ASN A 163 3.94 8.24 3.91
C ASN A 163 3.79 7.84 5.39
N PHE A 164 4.58 8.44 6.28
CA PHE A 164 4.52 8.18 7.73
C PHE A 164 3.16 8.48 8.36
N LYS A 165 2.39 9.45 7.82
CA LYS A 165 1.03 9.71 8.31
C LYS A 165 0.11 8.53 8.07
N GLY A 166 0.15 7.97 6.87
CA GLY A 166 -0.61 6.77 6.52
C GLY A 166 -0.16 5.56 7.33
N ALA A 167 1.16 5.34 7.41
CA ALA A 167 1.75 4.26 8.20
C ALA A 167 1.32 4.34 9.67
N LEU A 168 1.44 5.52 10.29
CA LEU A 168 1.07 5.72 11.68
C LEU A 168 -0.43 5.48 11.95
N GLN A 169 -1.29 5.84 11.00
CA GLN A 169 -2.73 5.60 11.10
C GLN A 169 -3.06 4.10 11.06
N GLU A 170 -2.45 3.36 10.12
CA GLU A 170 -2.67 1.90 10.01
C GLU A 170 -2.12 1.15 11.23
N ILE A 171 -0.94 1.56 11.73
CA ILE A 171 -0.36 0.96 12.93
C ILE A 171 -1.21 1.24 14.16
N ALA A 172 -1.64 2.49 14.37
CA ALA A 172 -2.54 2.82 15.47
C ALA A 172 -3.80 1.95 15.42
N ARG A 173 -4.36 1.75 14.22
CA ARG A 173 -5.51 0.87 14.02
C ARG A 173 -5.20 -0.59 14.36
N SER A 174 -4.07 -1.15 13.89
CA SER A 174 -3.70 -2.55 14.11
C SER A 174 -3.42 -2.84 15.60
N LEU A 175 -2.90 -1.85 16.33
CA LEU A 175 -2.64 -1.93 17.77
C LEU A 175 -3.84 -1.52 18.64
N ASN A 176 -5.02 -1.26 18.04
CA ASN A 176 -6.20 -0.75 18.73
C ASN A 176 -5.96 0.56 19.52
N LEU A 177 -5.03 1.39 19.05
CA LEU A 177 -4.75 2.70 19.63
C LEU A 177 -5.69 3.77 19.04
N PRO A 178 -5.90 4.91 19.74
CA PRO A 178 -6.62 6.04 19.18
C PRO A 178 -5.99 6.53 17.86
N SER A 179 -6.82 7.05 16.95
CA SER A 179 -6.33 7.62 15.69
C SER A 179 -5.38 8.80 15.95
N PRO A 180 -4.27 8.92 15.18
CA PRO A 180 -3.35 10.03 15.28
C PRO A 180 -4.03 11.37 15.04
N ARG A 181 -3.83 12.34 15.92
CA ARG A 181 -4.33 13.72 15.80
C ARG A 181 -3.17 14.65 15.46
N TYR A 182 -3.37 15.50 14.46
CA TYR A 182 -2.38 16.46 13.99
C TYR A 182 -2.83 17.89 14.29
N THR A 183 -2.02 18.63 15.02
CA THR A 183 -2.31 20.01 15.41
C THR A 183 -1.17 20.92 14.96
N VAL A 184 -1.47 22.03 14.29
CA VAL A 184 -0.46 23.06 14.03
C VAL A 184 -0.26 23.86 15.31
N VAL A 185 0.92 23.71 15.92
CA VAL A 185 1.26 24.34 17.21
C VAL A 185 1.80 25.75 16.98
N GLN A 186 2.55 25.94 15.87
CA GLN A 186 3.18 27.20 15.57
C GLN A 186 3.28 27.44 14.07
N GLU A 187 3.15 28.71 13.68
CA GLU A 187 3.31 29.20 12.31
C GLU A 187 4.19 30.46 12.36
N LEU A 188 5.40 30.40 11.76
CA LEU A 188 6.39 31.46 11.82
C LEU A 188 6.86 31.89 10.43
N GLY A 189 7.28 33.17 10.31
CA GLY A 189 7.89 33.73 9.10
C GLY A 189 6.93 34.40 8.13
N PRO A 190 7.47 35.13 7.16
CA PRO A 190 6.69 35.82 6.12
C PRO A 190 6.08 34.79 5.14
N ALA A 191 5.08 35.22 4.38
CA ALA A 191 4.29 34.35 3.50
C ALA A 191 5.13 33.48 2.53
N HIS A 192 6.29 33.97 2.09
CA HIS A 192 7.20 33.32 1.15
C HIS A 192 8.26 32.40 1.82
N ALA A 193 8.37 32.44 3.17
CA ALA A 193 9.33 31.66 3.95
C ALA A 193 8.68 31.17 5.26
N ARG A 194 7.43 30.73 5.17
CA ARG A 194 6.65 30.28 6.31
C ARG A 194 7.14 28.92 6.79
N ARG A 195 7.34 28.78 8.11
CA ARG A 195 7.62 27.51 8.78
C ARG A 195 6.46 27.11 9.67
N PHE A 196 6.21 25.83 9.73
CA PHE A 196 5.13 25.24 10.50
C PHE A 196 5.68 24.24 11.50
N THR A 197 5.27 24.34 12.75
CA THR A 197 5.48 23.30 13.75
C THR A 197 4.18 22.52 13.88
N VAL A 198 4.23 21.20 13.62
CA VAL A 198 3.08 20.29 13.74
C VAL A 198 3.35 19.30 14.85
N GLU A 199 2.38 19.15 15.74
CA GLU A 199 2.32 18.09 16.73
C GLU A 199 1.44 16.95 16.20
N VAL A 200 1.89 15.72 16.41
CA VAL A 200 1.05 14.54 16.29
C VAL A 200 0.95 13.85 17.65
N ALA A 201 -0.26 13.43 18.02
CA ALA A 201 -0.53 12.72 19.27
C ALA A 201 -1.41 11.49 19.03
N ILE A 202 -1.10 10.38 19.73
CA ILE A 202 -1.90 9.16 19.82
C ILE A 202 -2.23 8.93 21.30
N GLY A 203 -3.49 9.16 21.69
CA GLY A 203 -3.87 9.15 23.10
C GLY A 203 -3.18 10.25 23.89
N SER A 204 -2.83 9.94 25.16
CA SER A 204 -2.15 10.86 26.09
C SER A 204 -0.62 10.67 26.11
N ASP A 205 -0.12 9.53 25.66
CA ASP A 205 1.21 9.05 26.04
C ASP A 205 2.22 9.10 24.87
N LEU A 206 1.73 9.16 23.65
CA LEU A 206 2.55 9.19 22.44
C LEU A 206 2.33 10.50 21.69
N ALA A 207 3.29 11.41 21.78
CA ALA A 207 3.27 12.65 21.03
C ALA A 207 4.67 13.05 20.56
N ALA A 208 4.74 13.73 19.40
CA ALA A 208 5.95 14.36 18.91
C ALA A 208 5.62 15.64 18.13
N GLN A 209 6.56 16.57 18.12
CA GLN A 209 6.49 17.81 17.35
C GLN A 209 7.64 17.85 16.35
N ALA A 210 7.38 18.39 15.17
CA ALA A 210 8.41 18.62 14.16
C ALA A 210 8.11 19.87 13.33
N ASP A 211 9.18 20.46 12.81
CA ASP A 211 9.13 21.64 11.95
C ASP A 211 9.20 21.24 10.47
N GLY A 212 8.64 22.09 9.60
CA GLY A 212 8.72 21.90 8.15
C GLY A 212 8.31 23.15 7.38
N ASP A 213 8.64 23.16 6.10
CA ASP A 213 8.31 24.26 5.18
C ASP A 213 6.83 24.26 4.77
N SER A 214 6.12 23.20 5.12
CA SER A 214 4.68 23.06 4.95
C SER A 214 4.07 22.25 6.09
N LYS A 215 2.75 22.43 6.33
CA LYS A 215 1.98 21.61 7.30
C LYS A 215 2.07 20.11 6.95
N LYS A 216 2.19 19.77 5.65
CA LYS A 216 2.35 18.40 5.18
C LYS A 216 3.71 17.83 5.58
N SER A 217 4.80 18.56 5.29
CA SER A 217 6.17 18.14 5.59
C SER A 217 6.38 18.01 7.12
N ALA A 218 6.06 19.03 7.89
CA ALA A 218 6.14 19.00 9.35
C ALA A 218 5.36 17.82 9.96
N GLY A 219 4.14 17.58 9.46
CA GLY A 219 3.32 16.46 9.91
C GLY A 219 3.86 15.09 9.53
N GLN A 220 4.56 14.94 8.41
CA GLN A 220 5.23 13.68 8.05
C GLN A 220 6.42 13.42 9.00
N THR A 221 7.24 14.44 9.27
CA THR A 221 8.37 14.31 10.20
C THR A 221 7.90 14.01 11.63
N ALA A 222 6.86 14.68 12.12
CA ALA A 222 6.28 14.39 13.43
C ALA A 222 5.73 12.95 13.51
N ALA A 223 5.04 12.49 12.45
CA ALA A 223 4.55 11.12 12.36
C ALA A 223 5.68 10.09 12.37
N GLN A 224 6.78 10.35 11.66
CA GLN A 224 7.97 9.52 11.68
C GLN A 224 8.56 9.37 13.08
N MET A 225 8.62 10.45 13.85
CA MET A 225 9.14 10.41 15.23
C MET A 225 8.27 9.53 16.15
N VAL A 226 6.95 9.62 16.05
CA VAL A 226 6.04 8.76 16.84
C VAL A 226 6.10 7.33 16.37
N PHE A 227 6.19 7.11 15.05
CA PHE A 227 6.38 5.78 14.48
C PHE A 227 7.62 5.08 15.05
N ARG A 228 8.79 5.76 15.07
CA ARG A 228 10.02 5.21 15.67
C ARG A 228 9.82 4.80 17.13
N ARG A 229 9.19 5.64 17.94
CA ARG A 229 8.89 5.31 19.34
C ARG A 229 8.00 4.08 19.46
N LEU A 230 6.96 3.95 18.63
CA LEU A 230 6.13 2.75 18.61
C LEU A 230 6.92 1.50 18.26
N MET A 231 7.85 1.59 17.29
CA MET A 231 8.71 0.48 16.92
C MET A 231 9.69 0.09 18.03
N GLU A 232 10.19 1.05 18.83
CA GLU A 232 11.07 0.80 19.98
C GLU A 232 10.33 0.11 21.15
N HIS A 233 9.02 0.36 21.30
CA HIS A 233 8.21 -0.22 22.38
C HIS A 233 7.54 -1.56 21.98
N ALA A 234 7.68 -2.00 20.74
CA ALA A 234 7.15 -3.26 20.23
C ALA A 234 8.12 -4.45 20.43
N GLU A 235 8.89 -4.41 21.54
CA GLU A 235 9.77 -5.50 21.97
C GLU A 235 8.99 -6.62 22.69
#